data_f886a14fc691c2952da8e6db44af00ac
#
_entry.id   f886a14fc691c2952da8e6db44af00ac
#
_cell.length_a   1.000
_cell.length_b   1.000
_cell.length_c   1.000
_cell.angle_alpha   90.00
_cell.angle_beta   90.00
_cell.angle_gamma   90.00
#
_symmetry.space_group_name_H-M   'P 1'
#
loop_
_entity.id
_entity.type
_entity.pdbx_description
1 polymer ?
#
loop_
_entity_poly.entity_id
_entity_poly.type
_entity_poly.pdbx_seq_one_letter_code
_entity_poly.pdbx_strand_id
1 'polypeptide(L)'
;MKRFLAALLAALTVFTLTGCGKTENPAEPVTPGQAEEPTTPTEPELTPEEIAEQERLAAEKAREERLQGLLNSMTLEEKVGQLFFVRCPETNAVEDISNYHLGGYLLFGRDYKDGDSWLTWEQFIQKIQSYQEAASIPLFIGSDEEGGTVTRASRNPNLFSEPFKSPQKLNYIGGIEEILRDTDTRSRELRALGINVNFAPVCDVSTDPKDFIYDRTLGQDANMTADYVRLVVPAMTEGGTLPVLKHFPGYGNNADTHTGIAVDQRPMDTFETADLLPFKAGIEAGAPFVLVSHNIVNCMDPELPASLSPAVHKILREECGFDGIAITDDLAMDAVKAYAKDGAVAVLALQAGNDMVVTTDYRTQIPAVIAAVQEGTLEESVIDDACLRVLRCKDTFLGIPENNP
;
A
#
# COMPACT_ATOMS: atom_id res chain seq x y z
N MET A 1 -20.42 15.14 4.80
CA MET A 1 -21.80 15.61 5.06
C MET A 1 -22.68 15.28 3.87
N LYS A 2 -23.77 14.58 4.12
CA LYS A 2 -24.93 14.16 3.33
C LYS A 2 -24.89 12.71 2.83
N ARG A 3 -25.49 11.89 3.71
CA ARG A 3 -26.00 10.54 3.47
C ARG A 3 -27.11 10.60 2.41
N PHE A 4 -27.09 9.70 1.43
CA PHE A 4 -28.28 9.39 0.64
C PHE A 4 -28.87 8.07 1.11
N LEU A 5 -29.94 8.17 1.89
CA LEU A 5 -30.86 7.09 2.21
C LEU A 5 -31.92 7.05 1.11
N ALA A 6 -31.99 6.02 0.32
CA ALA A 6 -33.09 5.79 -0.59
C ALA A 6 -34.16 4.96 0.15
N ALA A 7 -35.25 5.59 0.55
CA ALA A 7 -36.44 4.95 1.08
C ALA A 7 -37.35 4.57 -0.09
N LEU A 8 -37.68 3.29 -0.21
CA LEU A 8 -38.70 2.76 -1.12
C LEU A 8 -40.09 2.97 -0.49
N LEU A 9 -40.88 3.87 -1.06
CA LEU A 9 -42.29 4.08 -0.67
C LEU A 9 -43.16 3.19 -1.55
N ALA A 10 -43.83 2.21 -0.93
CA ALA A 10 -44.87 1.44 -1.57
C ALA A 10 -46.14 2.29 -1.62
N ALA A 11 -46.65 2.59 -2.80
CA ALA A 11 -47.94 3.27 -3.01
C ALA A 11 -49.06 2.25 -3.07
N LEU A 12 -49.95 2.27 -2.05
CA LEU A 12 -51.19 1.55 -2.02
C LEU A 12 -52.23 2.37 -2.77
N THR A 13 -52.69 1.92 -3.94
CA THR A 13 -53.83 2.50 -4.66
C THR A 13 -55.09 1.70 -4.33
N VAL A 14 -55.97 2.33 -3.59
CA VAL A 14 -57.37 1.83 -3.36
C VAL A 14 -58.22 2.28 -4.52
N PHE A 15 -58.82 1.31 -5.24
CA PHE A 15 -59.86 1.58 -6.22
C PHE A 15 -61.24 1.27 -5.56
N THR A 16 -62.04 2.32 -5.40
CA THR A 16 -63.46 2.22 -5.07
C THR A 16 -64.25 2.09 -6.37
N LEU A 17 -65.05 1.01 -6.48
CA LEU A 17 -66.06 0.81 -7.52
C LEU A 17 -67.45 1.09 -6.94
N THR A 18 -68.14 2.06 -7.52
CA THR A 18 -69.56 2.26 -7.37
C THR A 18 -70.28 1.81 -8.65
N GLY A 19 -71.16 0.88 -8.54
CA GLY A 19 -72.52 1.03 -8.84
C GLY A 19 -73.15 0.42 -10.04
N CYS A 20 -74.21 -0.42 -9.75
CA CYS A 20 -75.51 -0.59 -10.37
C CYS A 20 -75.70 -1.47 -11.60
N GLY A 21 -76.47 -2.52 -11.36
CA GLY A 21 -77.66 -2.75 -12.19
C GLY A 21 -77.86 -4.14 -12.79
N LYS A 22 -78.66 -4.96 -12.06
CA LYS A 22 -79.70 -5.90 -12.52
C LYS A 22 -79.49 -6.79 -13.76
N THR A 23 -79.60 -8.14 -13.61
CA THR A 23 -80.83 -8.93 -13.77
C THR A 23 -80.59 -10.41 -13.48
N GLU A 24 -81.57 -11.04 -12.86
CA GLU A 24 -81.66 -12.47 -12.42
C GLU A 24 -81.81 -13.43 -13.60
N ASN A 25 -81.17 -14.61 -13.46
CA ASN A 25 -81.82 -15.89 -13.73
C ASN A 25 -81.02 -17.10 -13.22
N PRO A 26 -81.60 -18.33 -13.09
CA PRO A 26 -81.50 -19.10 -11.84
C PRO A 26 -80.50 -20.28 -11.89
N ALA A 27 -80.24 -20.76 -10.70
CA ALA A 27 -79.27 -21.71 -10.21
C ALA A 27 -79.17 -23.07 -10.91
N GLU A 28 -77.93 -23.53 -11.11
CA GLU A 28 -77.50 -24.93 -11.09
C GLU A 28 -76.57 -25.20 -9.89
N PRO A 29 -76.56 -26.47 -9.33
CA PRO A 29 -75.96 -26.76 -8.04
C PRO A 29 -74.44 -26.82 -8.13
N VAL A 30 -73.71 -25.97 -7.34
CA VAL A 30 -72.33 -25.92 -7.19
C VAL A 30 -71.82 -27.04 -6.30
N THR A 31 -70.92 -27.87 -6.83
CA THR A 31 -70.10 -28.84 -6.09
C THR A 31 -69.11 -28.05 -5.18
N PRO A 32 -68.79 -28.50 -3.95
CA PRO A 32 -67.87 -27.76 -3.08
C PRO A 32 -66.49 -27.76 -3.68
N GLY A 33 -66.01 -26.57 -4.07
CA GLY A 33 -64.62 -26.33 -4.50
C GLY A 33 -63.65 -26.59 -3.36
N GLN A 34 -62.61 -27.32 -3.70
CA GLN A 34 -61.42 -27.44 -2.85
C GLN A 34 -60.88 -26.03 -2.54
N ALA A 35 -60.63 -25.77 -1.25
CA ALA A 35 -59.94 -24.59 -0.82
C ALA A 35 -58.50 -24.64 -1.39
N GLU A 36 -58.17 -23.67 -2.19
CA GLU A 36 -56.77 -23.43 -2.58
C GLU A 36 -55.98 -23.08 -1.31
N GLU A 37 -54.97 -23.90 -0.99
CA GLU A 37 -53.95 -23.55 0.01
C GLU A 37 -53.25 -22.26 -0.39
N PRO A 38 -52.97 -21.34 0.55
CA PRO A 38 -52.21 -20.12 0.23
C PRO A 38 -50.82 -20.51 -0.23
N THR A 39 -50.54 -20.29 -1.50
CA THR A 39 -49.19 -20.38 -2.05
C THR A 39 -48.31 -19.35 -1.36
N THR A 40 -47.40 -19.81 -0.52
CA THR A 40 -46.32 -18.99 0.04
C THR A 40 -45.57 -18.35 -1.15
N PRO A 41 -45.34 -17.04 -1.15
CA PRO A 41 -44.54 -16.44 -2.19
C PRO A 41 -43.14 -17.10 -2.20
N THR A 42 -42.78 -17.76 -3.29
CA THR A 42 -41.45 -18.27 -3.50
C THR A 42 -40.52 -17.04 -3.59
N GLU A 43 -39.57 -16.92 -2.69
CA GLU A 43 -38.49 -15.94 -2.84
C GLU A 43 -37.82 -16.13 -4.22
N PRO A 44 -37.56 -15.05 -4.97
CA PRO A 44 -36.91 -15.16 -6.27
C PRO A 44 -35.56 -15.86 -6.09
N GLU A 45 -35.32 -16.90 -6.89
CA GLU A 45 -34.00 -17.57 -6.95
C GLU A 45 -32.97 -16.56 -7.40
N LEU A 46 -31.87 -16.47 -6.64
CA LEU A 46 -30.73 -15.59 -6.98
C LEU A 46 -30.09 -16.02 -8.30
N THR A 47 -29.69 -15.07 -9.08
CA THR A 47 -28.89 -15.33 -10.29
C THR A 47 -27.49 -15.84 -9.93
N PRO A 48 -26.80 -16.57 -10.83
CA PRO A 48 -25.43 -17.02 -10.59
C PRO A 48 -24.46 -15.85 -10.26
N GLU A 49 -24.69 -14.66 -10.82
CA GLU A 49 -23.92 -13.46 -10.56
C GLU A 49 -24.17 -12.92 -9.13
N GLU A 50 -25.42 -12.92 -8.67
CA GLU A 50 -25.77 -12.52 -7.31
C GLU A 50 -25.23 -13.51 -6.27
N ILE A 51 -25.23 -14.83 -6.57
CA ILE A 51 -24.63 -15.85 -5.72
C ILE A 51 -23.10 -15.62 -5.62
N ALA A 52 -22.41 -15.44 -6.75
CA ALA A 52 -20.97 -15.21 -6.77
C ALA A 52 -20.58 -13.93 -6.01
N GLU A 53 -21.37 -12.87 -6.13
CA GLU A 53 -21.14 -11.63 -5.37
C GLU A 53 -21.37 -11.81 -3.87
N GLN A 54 -22.41 -12.55 -3.46
CA GLN A 54 -22.62 -12.88 -2.04
C GLN A 54 -21.49 -13.72 -1.47
N GLU A 55 -20.99 -14.72 -2.22
CA GLU A 55 -19.86 -15.55 -1.81
C GLU A 55 -18.58 -14.72 -1.68
N ARG A 56 -18.33 -13.79 -2.61
CA ARG A 56 -17.20 -12.86 -2.56
C ARG A 56 -17.26 -11.99 -1.30
N LEU A 57 -18.42 -11.36 -1.04
CA LEU A 57 -18.61 -10.51 0.14
C LEU A 57 -18.51 -11.30 1.45
N ALA A 58 -19.01 -12.52 1.48
CA ALA A 58 -18.88 -13.40 2.64
C ALA A 58 -17.42 -13.80 2.92
N ALA A 59 -16.67 -14.12 1.87
CA ALA A 59 -15.25 -14.44 1.97
C ALA A 59 -14.43 -13.23 2.43
N GLU A 60 -14.71 -12.03 1.91
CA GLU A 60 -14.07 -10.79 2.32
C GLU A 60 -14.36 -10.47 3.80
N LYS A 61 -15.60 -10.63 4.24
CA LYS A 61 -15.98 -10.44 5.64
C LYS A 61 -15.29 -11.46 6.56
N ALA A 62 -15.26 -12.73 6.19
CA ALA A 62 -14.60 -13.78 6.96
C ALA A 62 -13.08 -13.53 7.08
N ARG A 63 -12.46 -13.05 6.00
CA ARG A 63 -11.08 -12.63 5.98
C ARG A 63 -10.83 -11.46 6.94
N GLU A 64 -11.65 -10.43 6.90
CA GLU A 64 -11.53 -9.27 7.79
C GLU A 64 -11.70 -9.66 9.25
N GLU A 65 -12.70 -10.51 9.59
CA GLU A 65 -12.91 -11.03 10.93
C GLU A 65 -11.70 -11.85 11.43
N ARG A 66 -11.07 -12.64 10.54
CA ARG A 66 -9.85 -13.38 10.85
C ARG A 66 -8.66 -12.45 11.14
N LEU A 67 -8.43 -11.43 10.31
CA LEU A 67 -7.34 -10.48 10.50
C LEU A 67 -7.53 -9.63 11.76
N GLN A 68 -8.76 -9.23 12.06
CA GLN A 68 -9.08 -8.56 13.31
C GLN A 68 -8.86 -9.48 14.52
N GLY A 69 -9.20 -10.77 14.40
CA GLY A 69 -8.91 -11.78 15.41
C GLY A 69 -7.42 -11.94 15.67
N LEU A 70 -6.61 -12.00 14.60
CA LEU A 70 -5.15 -12.04 14.68
C LEU A 70 -4.62 -10.78 15.38
N LEU A 71 -5.02 -9.58 14.95
CA LEU A 71 -4.60 -8.31 15.56
C LEU A 71 -4.91 -8.30 17.08
N ASN A 72 -6.10 -8.73 17.47
CA ASN A 72 -6.53 -8.76 18.87
C ASN A 72 -5.74 -9.77 19.71
N SER A 73 -5.12 -10.78 19.10
CA SER A 73 -4.27 -11.76 19.78
C SER A 73 -2.81 -11.32 19.93
N MET A 74 -2.39 -10.31 19.16
CA MET A 74 -1.03 -9.79 19.19
C MET A 74 -0.76 -8.93 20.41
N THR A 75 0.46 -9.05 20.98
CA THR A 75 0.97 -8.12 21.99
C THR A 75 1.29 -6.76 21.36
N LEU A 76 1.46 -5.72 22.18
CA LEU A 76 1.87 -4.39 21.70
C LEU A 76 3.21 -4.45 20.94
N GLU A 77 4.18 -5.23 21.47
CA GLU A 77 5.48 -5.43 20.84
C GLU A 77 5.37 -6.04 19.45
N GLU A 78 4.51 -7.05 19.30
CA GLU A 78 4.25 -7.69 18.01
C GLU A 78 3.59 -6.73 17.01
N LYS A 79 2.58 -5.97 17.45
CA LYS A 79 1.93 -4.95 16.62
C LYS A 79 2.90 -3.88 16.16
N VAL A 80 3.67 -3.30 17.10
CA VAL A 80 4.66 -2.26 16.81
C VAL A 80 5.73 -2.78 15.86
N GLY A 81 6.26 -3.99 16.09
CA GLY A 81 7.27 -4.60 15.22
C GLY A 81 6.83 -4.70 13.76
N GLN A 82 5.54 -5.01 13.51
CA GLN A 82 4.99 -5.09 12.15
C GLN A 82 5.01 -3.76 11.40
N LEU A 83 5.08 -2.62 12.11
CA LEU A 83 5.13 -1.29 11.50
C LEU A 83 6.54 -0.88 11.08
N PHE A 84 7.55 -1.72 11.31
CA PHE A 84 8.94 -1.40 10.99
C PHE A 84 9.40 -2.16 9.74
N PHE A 85 9.74 -1.40 8.70
CA PHE A 85 10.41 -1.88 7.50
C PHE A 85 11.89 -1.48 7.59
N VAL A 86 12.69 -2.37 8.13
CA VAL A 86 14.02 -2.05 8.62
C VAL A 86 15.07 -2.22 7.52
N ARG A 87 16.01 -1.28 7.41
CA ARG A 87 17.21 -1.55 6.64
C ARG A 87 17.91 -2.79 7.22
N CYS A 88 18.09 -3.83 6.39
CA CYS A 88 18.65 -5.10 6.85
C CYS A 88 19.96 -4.88 7.64
N PRO A 89 20.05 -5.33 8.89
CA PRO A 89 21.24 -5.09 9.71
C PRO A 89 22.43 -5.96 9.29
N GLU A 90 23.65 -5.51 9.61
CA GLU A 90 24.86 -6.28 9.29
C GLU A 90 25.04 -7.51 10.19
N THR A 91 24.48 -7.45 11.38
CA THR A 91 24.59 -8.51 12.40
C THR A 91 23.24 -8.81 13.00
N ASN A 92 23.02 -10.05 13.40
CA ASN A 92 21.81 -10.55 14.05
C ASN A 92 20.55 -10.42 13.17
N ALA A 93 20.70 -10.45 11.83
CA ALA A 93 19.59 -10.23 10.93
C ALA A 93 18.49 -11.31 11.04
N VAL A 94 18.81 -12.53 11.43
CA VAL A 94 17.83 -13.60 11.66
C VAL A 94 17.18 -13.45 13.04
N GLU A 95 17.98 -13.25 14.07
CA GLU A 95 17.52 -13.14 15.46
C GLU A 95 16.66 -11.90 15.69
N ASP A 96 16.99 -10.78 15.06
CA ASP A 96 16.25 -9.53 15.24
C ASP A 96 14.84 -9.56 14.64
N ILE A 97 14.58 -10.44 13.68
CA ILE A 97 13.22 -10.64 13.15
C ILE A 97 12.28 -11.09 14.25
N SER A 98 12.65 -12.12 15.00
CA SER A 98 11.84 -12.64 16.10
C SER A 98 11.92 -11.77 17.35
N ASN A 99 13.09 -11.19 17.68
CA ASN A 99 13.27 -10.35 18.86
C ASN A 99 12.47 -9.04 18.82
N TYR A 100 12.27 -8.49 17.62
CA TYR A 100 11.57 -7.23 17.40
C TYR A 100 10.29 -7.39 16.58
N HIS A 101 9.89 -8.60 16.22
CA HIS A 101 8.67 -8.92 15.42
C HIS A 101 8.56 -8.11 14.14
N LEU A 102 9.69 -7.95 13.42
CA LEU A 102 9.83 -7.00 12.32
C LEU A 102 8.83 -7.22 11.18
N GLY A 103 8.31 -6.13 10.62
CA GLY A 103 7.40 -6.13 9.47
C GLY A 103 8.08 -6.43 8.14
N GLY A 104 9.34 -6.02 7.96
CA GLY A 104 10.09 -6.25 6.73
C GLY A 104 11.54 -5.82 6.78
N TYR A 105 12.31 -6.27 5.78
CA TYR A 105 13.69 -5.84 5.52
C TYR A 105 13.83 -5.14 4.18
N LEU A 106 14.42 -3.95 4.18
CA LEU A 106 14.88 -3.24 3.00
C LEU A 106 16.36 -3.59 2.73
N LEU A 107 16.62 -4.21 1.59
CA LEU A 107 17.93 -4.70 1.19
C LEU A 107 18.71 -3.63 0.40
N PHE A 108 19.96 -3.43 0.77
CA PHE A 108 20.91 -2.54 0.09
C PHE A 108 22.02 -3.33 -0.59
N GLY A 109 22.88 -2.67 -1.36
CA GLY A 109 23.93 -3.32 -2.16
C GLY A 109 24.84 -4.26 -1.38
N ARG A 110 25.08 -4.02 -0.07
CA ARG A 110 25.86 -4.90 0.80
C ARG A 110 25.17 -6.23 1.08
N ASP A 111 23.82 -6.24 1.08
CA ASP A 111 23.03 -7.42 1.45
C ASP A 111 23.05 -8.50 0.36
N TYR A 112 23.53 -8.15 -0.83
CA TYR A 112 23.78 -9.04 -1.96
C TYR A 112 25.22 -9.57 -2.00
N LYS A 113 25.98 -9.37 -0.92
CA LYS A 113 27.38 -9.79 -0.79
C LYS A 113 27.63 -10.59 0.49
N ASP A 114 28.71 -11.36 0.46
CA ASP A 114 29.41 -11.90 1.63
C ASP A 114 30.83 -11.35 1.60
N GLY A 115 31.14 -10.41 2.48
CA GLY A 115 32.33 -9.58 2.41
C GLY A 115 32.41 -8.83 1.08
N ASP A 116 33.49 -9.04 0.33
CA ASP A 116 33.69 -8.42 -1.00
C ASP A 116 33.10 -9.24 -2.15
N SER A 117 32.65 -10.47 -1.89
CA SER A 117 32.15 -11.39 -2.90
C SER A 117 30.65 -11.26 -3.11
N TRP A 118 30.21 -11.31 -4.37
CA TRP A 118 28.79 -11.38 -4.68
C TRP A 118 28.21 -12.76 -4.30
N LEU A 119 27.04 -12.77 -3.66
CA LEU A 119 26.30 -14.00 -3.38
C LEU A 119 25.90 -14.70 -4.68
N THR A 120 25.94 -16.03 -4.68
CA THR A 120 25.29 -16.82 -5.73
C THR A 120 23.77 -16.80 -5.57
N TRP A 121 23.06 -17.28 -6.59
CA TRP A 121 21.61 -17.42 -6.55
C TRP A 121 21.15 -18.25 -5.34
N GLU A 122 21.76 -19.41 -5.14
CA GLU A 122 21.43 -20.34 -4.06
C GLU A 122 21.69 -19.72 -2.67
N GLN A 123 22.83 -19.06 -2.52
CA GLN A 123 23.18 -18.38 -1.26
C GLN A 123 22.20 -17.25 -0.92
N PHE A 124 21.79 -16.46 -1.93
CA PHE A 124 20.84 -15.37 -1.73
C PHE A 124 19.46 -15.92 -1.34
N ILE A 125 18.96 -16.94 -2.06
CA ILE A 125 17.67 -17.57 -1.72
C ILE A 125 17.69 -18.17 -0.32
N GLN A 126 18.74 -18.89 0.07
CA GLN A 126 18.89 -19.44 1.42
C GLN A 126 18.86 -18.34 2.49
N LYS A 127 19.52 -17.22 2.23
CA LYS A 127 19.49 -16.04 3.10
C LYS A 127 18.06 -15.51 3.29
N ILE A 128 17.32 -15.30 2.19
CA ILE A 128 15.93 -14.83 2.27
C ILE A 128 15.00 -15.84 2.94
N GLN A 129 15.19 -17.14 2.67
CA GLN A 129 14.44 -18.21 3.34
C GLN A 129 14.66 -18.19 4.85
N SER A 130 15.92 -18.03 5.32
CA SER A 130 16.21 -17.95 6.75
C SER A 130 15.51 -16.76 7.44
N TYR A 131 15.30 -15.65 6.72
CA TYR A 131 14.54 -14.51 7.22
C TYR A 131 13.05 -14.83 7.34
N GLN A 132 12.47 -15.46 6.31
CA GLN A 132 11.05 -15.84 6.32
C GLN A 132 10.76 -16.91 7.40
N GLU A 133 11.67 -17.86 7.62
CA GLU A 133 11.55 -18.91 8.64
C GLU A 133 11.62 -18.35 10.07
N ALA A 134 12.32 -17.24 10.29
CA ALA A 134 12.40 -16.58 11.60
C ALA A 134 11.18 -15.71 11.92
N ALA A 135 10.32 -15.44 10.92
CA ALA A 135 9.19 -14.56 11.05
C ALA A 135 7.90 -15.32 11.37
N SER A 136 7.16 -14.89 12.39
CA SER A 136 5.81 -15.42 12.70
C SER A 136 4.77 -15.00 11.65
N ILE A 137 4.88 -13.79 11.13
CA ILE A 137 4.07 -13.25 10.04
C ILE A 137 4.99 -12.99 8.85
N PRO A 138 4.64 -13.39 7.60
CA PRO A 138 5.51 -13.24 6.44
C PRO A 138 6.11 -11.84 6.32
N LEU A 139 7.43 -11.77 6.05
CA LEU A 139 8.16 -10.52 5.93
C LEU A 139 7.95 -9.86 4.57
N PHE A 140 7.82 -8.55 4.56
CA PHE A 140 8.16 -7.78 3.39
C PHE A 140 9.68 -7.81 3.17
N ILE A 141 10.11 -8.19 1.98
CA ILE A 141 11.51 -8.12 1.54
C ILE A 141 11.57 -7.13 0.40
N GLY A 142 12.11 -5.95 0.67
CA GLY A 142 12.14 -4.83 -0.25
C GLY A 142 13.51 -4.57 -0.84
N SER A 143 13.53 -4.00 -2.04
CA SER A 143 14.72 -3.48 -2.70
C SER A 143 14.38 -2.27 -3.55
N ASP A 144 15.36 -1.36 -3.75
CA ASP A 144 15.26 -0.28 -4.72
C ASP A 144 15.74 -0.78 -6.09
N GLU A 145 14.85 -1.26 -6.90
CA GLU A 145 15.12 -1.63 -8.30
C GLU A 145 14.34 -0.70 -9.25
N GLU A 146 14.67 0.61 -9.18
CA GLU A 146 14.10 1.62 -10.09
C GLU A 146 14.59 1.44 -11.53
N GLY A 147 15.78 0.91 -11.65
CA GLY A 147 16.57 0.88 -12.88
C GLY A 147 17.47 2.11 -13.03
N GLY A 148 18.46 2.01 -13.94
CA GLY A 148 19.42 3.09 -14.18
C GLY A 148 20.35 3.31 -12.99
N THR A 149 20.32 4.52 -12.39
CA THR A 149 21.24 4.89 -11.30
C THR A 149 20.91 4.22 -9.98
N VAL A 150 19.64 3.84 -9.76
CA VAL A 150 19.16 3.21 -8.53
C VAL A 150 18.80 1.75 -8.77
N THR A 151 19.74 0.89 -8.47
CA THR A 151 19.62 -0.57 -8.54
C THR A 151 20.41 -1.19 -7.38
N ARG A 152 20.00 -2.36 -6.90
CA ARG A 152 20.66 -3.10 -5.81
C ARG A 152 20.93 -4.54 -6.21
N ALA A 153 19.87 -5.35 -6.38
CA ALA A 153 19.95 -6.76 -6.73
C ALA A 153 20.59 -6.97 -8.10
N SER A 154 20.15 -6.17 -9.09
CA SER A 154 20.61 -6.33 -10.48
C SER A 154 22.07 -5.92 -10.73
N ARG A 155 22.72 -5.32 -9.73
CA ARG A 155 24.20 -5.11 -9.76
C ARG A 155 25.01 -6.37 -9.46
N ASN A 156 24.35 -7.40 -8.90
CA ASN A 156 25.03 -8.67 -8.63
C ASN A 156 25.08 -9.51 -9.93
N PRO A 157 26.28 -9.71 -10.52
CA PRO A 157 26.42 -10.44 -11.79
C PRO A 157 26.13 -11.94 -11.69
N ASN A 158 26.01 -12.49 -10.46
CA ASN A 158 25.61 -13.86 -10.24
C ASN A 158 24.08 -14.04 -10.23
N LEU A 159 23.33 -12.93 -10.08
CA LEU A 159 21.87 -12.92 -10.07
C LEU A 159 21.31 -12.43 -11.41
N PHE A 160 21.93 -11.41 -12.00
CA PHE A 160 21.46 -10.77 -13.24
C PHE A 160 22.60 -10.57 -14.21
N SER A 161 22.33 -10.71 -15.51
CA SER A 161 23.32 -10.52 -16.56
C SER A 161 23.73 -9.07 -16.76
N GLU A 162 22.81 -8.12 -16.48
CA GLU A 162 23.04 -6.68 -16.53
C GLU A 162 22.08 -5.97 -15.55
N PRO A 163 22.44 -4.79 -15.04
CA PRO A 163 21.53 -3.97 -14.24
C PRO A 163 20.31 -3.51 -15.05
N PHE A 164 19.15 -3.41 -14.40
CA PHE A 164 17.91 -2.92 -15.03
C PHE A 164 18.07 -1.47 -15.54
N LYS A 165 17.47 -1.20 -16.67
CA LYS A 165 17.51 0.10 -17.34
C LYS A 165 16.53 1.08 -16.69
N SER A 166 16.84 2.38 -16.72
CA SER A 166 15.92 3.41 -16.23
C SER A 166 14.65 3.49 -17.09
N PRO A 167 13.51 3.96 -16.52
CA PRO A 167 12.29 4.19 -17.28
C PRO A 167 12.48 5.09 -18.49
N GLN A 168 13.30 6.14 -18.39
CA GLN A 168 13.67 7.00 -19.53
C GLN A 168 14.37 6.23 -20.63
N LYS A 169 15.32 5.34 -20.28
CA LYS A 169 16.05 4.56 -21.28
C LYS A 169 15.13 3.57 -21.97
N LEU A 170 14.24 2.91 -21.24
CA LEU A 170 13.24 1.99 -21.80
C LEU A 170 12.25 2.72 -22.71
N ASN A 171 11.77 3.88 -22.26
CA ASN A 171 10.90 4.74 -23.08
C ASN A 171 11.55 5.15 -24.39
N TYR A 172 12.84 5.50 -24.37
CA TYR A 172 13.61 5.82 -25.59
C TYR A 172 13.76 4.62 -26.52
N ILE A 173 13.92 3.40 -25.98
CA ILE A 173 14.16 2.17 -26.78
C ILE A 173 12.87 1.72 -27.48
N GLY A 174 11.73 1.68 -26.77
CA GLY A 174 10.50 1.09 -27.30
C GLY A 174 9.22 1.62 -26.65
N GLY A 175 9.26 2.79 -26.02
CA GLY A 175 8.09 3.40 -25.40
C GLY A 175 7.51 2.60 -24.24
N ILE A 176 6.21 2.75 -24.03
CA ILE A 176 5.50 2.11 -22.92
C ILE A 176 5.52 0.57 -23.02
N GLU A 177 5.50 0.01 -24.21
CA GLU A 177 5.53 -1.44 -24.42
C GLU A 177 6.84 -2.04 -23.91
N GLU A 178 7.99 -1.37 -24.13
CA GLU A 178 9.28 -1.78 -23.63
C GLU A 178 9.35 -1.67 -22.09
N ILE A 179 8.79 -0.59 -21.54
CA ILE A 179 8.69 -0.41 -20.09
C ILE A 179 7.89 -1.57 -19.46
N LEU A 180 6.72 -1.90 -20.00
CA LEU A 180 5.87 -2.96 -19.46
C LEU A 180 6.52 -4.34 -19.56
N ARG A 181 7.22 -4.62 -20.67
CA ARG A 181 7.97 -5.88 -20.83
C ARG A 181 9.10 -6.00 -19.80
N ASP A 182 9.87 -4.94 -19.58
CA ASP A 182 10.93 -4.91 -18.55
C ASP A 182 10.32 -5.02 -17.15
N THR A 183 9.21 -4.35 -16.88
CA THR A 183 8.51 -4.38 -15.60
C THR A 183 8.04 -5.79 -15.23
N ASP A 184 7.40 -6.50 -16.15
CA ASP A 184 6.99 -7.90 -15.94
C ASP A 184 8.20 -8.81 -15.68
N THR A 185 9.23 -8.71 -16.52
CA THR A 185 10.47 -9.49 -16.35
C THR A 185 11.13 -9.20 -15.00
N ARG A 186 11.35 -7.93 -14.68
CA ARG A 186 11.96 -7.47 -13.42
C ARG A 186 11.20 -8.00 -12.21
N SER A 187 9.88 -7.85 -12.21
CA SER A 187 9.04 -8.28 -11.10
C SER A 187 9.11 -9.79 -10.87
N ARG A 188 9.05 -10.59 -11.93
CA ARG A 188 9.19 -12.05 -11.85
C ARG A 188 10.56 -12.49 -11.36
N GLU A 189 11.62 -11.85 -11.84
CA GLU A 189 13.00 -12.16 -11.42
C GLU A 189 13.25 -11.78 -9.96
N LEU A 190 12.78 -10.61 -9.51
CA LEU A 190 12.85 -10.20 -8.11
C LEU A 190 12.04 -11.15 -7.22
N ARG A 191 10.82 -11.52 -7.64
CA ARG A 191 9.99 -12.48 -6.90
C ARG A 191 10.64 -13.86 -6.80
N ALA A 192 11.31 -14.32 -7.84
CA ALA A 192 12.04 -15.58 -7.83
C ALA A 192 13.22 -15.59 -6.83
N LEU A 193 13.78 -14.42 -6.52
CA LEU A 193 14.77 -14.22 -5.46
C LEU A 193 14.15 -14.09 -4.06
N GLY A 194 12.80 -14.05 -3.94
CA GLY A 194 12.09 -13.83 -2.68
C GLY A 194 11.93 -12.35 -2.31
N ILE A 195 12.30 -11.42 -3.20
CA ILE A 195 12.04 -9.98 -3.06
C ILE A 195 10.58 -9.75 -3.48
N ASN A 196 9.74 -9.30 -2.55
CA ASN A 196 8.30 -9.15 -2.74
C ASN A 196 7.81 -7.69 -2.73
N VAL A 197 8.68 -6.73 -2.42
CA VAL A 197 8.39 -5.28 -2.50
C VAL A 197 9.49 -4.61 -3.33
N ASN A 198 9.13 -3.88 -4.36
CA ASN A 198 10.06 -3.01 -5.08
C ASN A 198 9.74 -1.55 -4.80
N PHE A 199 10.71 -0.79 -4.28
CA PHE A 199 10.60 0.64 -4.03
C PHE A 199 10.66 1.42 -5.35
N ALA A 200 9.68 1.19 -6.20
CA ALA A 200 9.37 1.75 -7.50
C ALA A 200 7.85 1.60 -7.75
N PRO A 201 7.24 2.37 -8.67
CA PRO A 201 7.83 3.33 -9.57
C PRO A 201 8.13 4.69 -8.91
N VAL A 202 9.06 5.46 -9.52
CA VAL A 202 9.24 6.88 -9.21
C VAL A 202 8.12 7.66 -9.92
N CYS A 203 7.28 8.30 -9.10
CA CYS A 203 6.12 9.10 -9.54
C CYS A 203 6.45 10.58 -9.72
N ASP A 204 7.66 10.99 -9.28
CA ASP A 204 8.09 12.38 -9.39
C ASP A 204 8.07 12.87 -10.83
N VAL A 205 7.61 14.12 -11.03
CA VAL A 205 7.53 14.76 -12.34
C VAL A 205 8.73 15.69 -12.51
N SER A 206 9.60 15.41 -13.46
CA SER A 206 10.68 16.29 -13.86
C SER A 206 10.98 16.17 -15.35
N THR A 207 11.12 17.31 -16.03
CA THR A 207 11.48 17.44 -17.43
C THR A 207 12.79 18.21 -17.65
N ASP A 208 13.38 18.75 -16.57
CA ASP A 208 14.68 19.46 -16.63
C ASP A 208 15.81 18.51 -16.20
N PRO A 209 16.78 18.22 -17.10
CA PRO A 209 17.95 17.39 -16.76
C PRO A 209 18.82 17.95 -15.62
N LYS A 210 18.57 19.16 -15.13
CA LYS A 210 19.29 19.74 -14.00
C LYS A 210 18.67 19.42 -12.66
N ASP A 211 17.41 18.95 -12.64
CA ASP A 211 16.76 18.56 -11.41
C ASP A 211 17.44 17.32 -10.82
N PHE A 212 17.65 17.31 -9.51
CA PHE A 212 18.26 16.18 -8.80
C PHE A 212 17.59 14.85 -9.11
N ILE A 213 16.23 14.85 -9.17
CA ILE A 213 15.43 13.63 -9.34
C ILE A 213 15.32 13.16 -10.80
N TYR A 214 15.68 14.02 -11.79
CA TYR A 214 15.40 13.79 -13.21
C TYR A 214 15.83 12.42 -13.73
N ASP A 215 17.07 11.99 -13.46
CA ASP A 215 17.61 10.72 -13.97
C ASP A 215 16.88 9.49 -13.44
N ARG A 216 16.07 9.63 -12.39
CA ARG A 216 15.26 8.58 -11.78
C ARG A 216 13.81 8.59 -12.26
N THR A 217 13.33 9.71 -12.80
CA THR A 217 11.94 9.88 -13.29
C THR A 217 11.74 9.29 -14.68
N LEU A 218 10.51 9.35 -15.19
CA LEU A 218 10.22 9.06 -16.59
C LEU A 218 10.81 10.11 -17.55
N GLY A 219 11.12 11.31 -17.06
CA GLY A 219 11.61 12.44 -17.86
C GLY A 219 10.55 13.05 -18.78
N GLN A 220 9.28 12.93 -18.41
CA GLN A 220 8.13 13.38 -19.17
C GLN A 220 7.23 14.28 -18.29
N ASP A 221 6.19 14.87 -18.92
CA ASP A 221 5.21 15.66 -18.20
C ASP A 221 4.34 14.81 -17.24
N ALA A 222 3.51 15.49 -16.44
CA ALA A 222 2.69 14.89 -15.42
C ALA A 222 1.67 13.87 -15.96
N ASN A 223 1.07 14.14 -17.13
CA ASN A 223 0.08 13.24 -17.73
C ASN A 223 0.74 11.96 -18.23
N MET A 224 1.86 12.07 -18.93
CA MET A 224 2.63 10.91 -19.41
C MET A 224 3.18 10.10 -18.22
N THR A 225 3.61 10.77 -17.14
CA THR A 225 4.07 10.09 -15.92
C THR A 225 2.90 9.38 -15.22
N ALA A 226 1.70 9.98 -15.17
CA ALA A 226 0.50 9.35 -14.63
C ALA A 226 0.09 8.12 -15.45
N ASP A 227 0.12 8.18 -16.77
CA ASP A 227 -0.18 7.04 -17.64
C ASP A 227 0.85 5.92 -17.47
N TYR A 228 2.13 6.25 -17.36
CA TYR A 228 3.18 5.29 -17.04
C TYR A 228 2.90 4.58 -15.71
N VAL A 229 2.66 5.33 -14.64
CA VAL A 229 2.42 4.77 -13.30
C VAL A 229 1.17 3.89 -13.29
N ARG A 230 0.08 4.34 -13.92
CA ARG A 230 -1.18 3.56 -14.04
C ARG A 230 -0.97 2.19 -14.67
N LEU A 231 -0.04 2.06 -15.61
CA LEU A 231 0.22 0.82 -16.33
C LEU A 231 1.24 -0.08 -15.63
N VAL A 232 2.27 0.49 -15.00
CA VAL A 232 3.33 -0.33 -14.35
C VAL A 232 2.89 -0.90 -13.02
N VAL A 233 2.00 -0.23 -12.28
CA VAL A 233 1.50 -0.70 -10.98
C VAL A 233 0.86 -2.09 -11.07
N PRO A 234 -0.15 -2.34 -11.92
CA PRO A 234 -0.70 -3.69 -12.06
C PRO A 234 0.32 -4.68 -12.64
N ALA A 235 1.17 -4.28 -13.59
CA ALA A 235 2.19 -5.16 -14.15
C ALA A 235 3.21 -5.63 -13.10
N MET A 236 3.60 -4.77 -12.15
CA MET A 236 4.47 -5.15 -11.03
C MET A 236 3.77 -6.16 -10.11
N THR A 237 2.52 -5.90 -9.77
CA THR A 237 1.73 -6.76 -8.88
C THR A 237 1.49 -8.14 -9.51
N GLU A 238 1.12 -8.19 -10.79
CA GLU A 238 0.94 -9.43 -11.56
C GLU A 238 2.27 -10.21 -11.71
N GLY A 239 3.38 -9.49 -11.84
CA GLY A 239 4.73 -10.07 -11.82
C GLY A 239 5.18 -10.59 -10.44
N GLY A 240 4.46 -10.27 -9.37
CA GLY A 240 4.67 -10.77 -8.02
C GLY A 240 5.49 -9.87 -7.10
N THR A 241 5.69 -8.58 -7.46
CA THR A 241 6.28 -7.57 -6.58
C THR A 241 5.31 -6.43 -6.30
N LEU A 242 5.23 -6.02 -5.03
CA LEU A 242 4.39 -4.92 -4.61
C LEU A 242 5.07 -3.58 -4.94
N PRO A 243 4.40 -2.68 -5.69
CA PRO A 243 4.94 -1.37 -6.01
C PRO A 243 4.85 -0.42 -4.81
N VAL A 244 5.85 0.49 -4.70
CA VAL A 244 5.87 1.61 -3.77
C VAL A 244 5.94 2.90 -4.57
N LEU A 245 4.85 3.68 -4.59
CA LEU A 245 4.81 4.99 -5.25
C LEU A 245 5.68 5.97 -4.47
N LYS A 246 6.62 6.65 -5.13
CA LYS A 246 7.55 7.57 -4.47
C LYS A 246 7.95 8.75 -5.34
N HIS A 247 8.24 9.90 -4.74
CA HIS A 247 8.30 10.26 -3.32
C HIS A 247 7.21 11.28 -3.02
N PHE A 248 6.14 10.87 -2.36
CA PHE A 248 4.99 11.74 -2.09
C PHE A 248 5.37 12.95 -1.22
N PRO A 249 4.87 14.16 -1.49
CA PRO A 249 3.90 14.54 -2.52
C PRO A 249 4.50 14.94 -3.88
N GLY A 250 5.76 14.72 -4.13
CA GLY A 250 6.50 15.01 -5.36
C GLY A 250 7.72 15.90 -5.11
N TYR A 251 8.88 15.47 -5.63
CA TYR A 251 10.16 16.18 -5.43
C TYR A 251 10.25 17.47 -6.23
N GLY A 252 9.69 17.47 -7.46
CA GLY A 252 9.85 18.59 -8.37
C GLY A 252 11.34 18.95 -8.61
N ASN A 253 11.64 20.24 -8.53
CA ASN A 253 13.01 20.76 -8.68
C ASN A 253 13.76 20.98 -7.34
N ASN A 254 13.35 20.31 -6.27
CA ASN A 254 13.98 20.45 -4.97
C ASN A 254 15.35 19.78 -4.88
N ALA A 255 16.11 20.18 -3.86
CA ALA A 255 17.41 19.61 -3.55
C ALA A 255 17.26 18.20 -2.92
N ASP A 256 18.36 17.45 -2.93
CA ASP A 256 18.47 16.12 -2.32
C ASP A 256 18.32 16.17 -0.79
N THR A 257 17.29 15.49 -0.25
CA THR A 257 17.04 15.39 1.20
C THR A 257 18.03 14.51 1.95
N HIS A 258 18.89 13.73 1.24
CA HIS A 258 19.99 13.02 1.88
C HIS A 258 21.08 13.97 2.41
N THR A 259 21.17 15.19 1.88
CA THR A 259 22.20 16.16 2.25
C THR A 259 21.70 17.29 3.14
N GLY A 260 20.42 17.29 3.53
CA GLY A 260 19.81 18.30 4.36
C GLY A 260 18.32 18.46 4.14
N ILE A 261 17.72 19.48 4.76
CA ILE A 261 16.30 19.80 4.62
C ILE A 261 16.07 20.47 3.26
N ALA A 262 15.23 19.87 2.43
CA ALA A 262 14.71 20.50 1.21
C ALA A 262 13.37 21.18 1.51
N VAL A 263 13.24 22.46 1.13
CA VAL A 263 12.02 23.26 1.33
C VAL A 263 11.43 23.62 -0.02
N ASP A 264 10.23 23.07 -0.27
CA ASP A 264 9.48 23.34 -1.49
C ASP A 264 8.63 24.61 -1.33
N GLN A 265 8.85 25.58 -2.21
CA GLN A 265 8.16 26.85 -2.22
C GLN A 265 7.03 26.90 -3.26
N ARG A 266 6.81 25.82 -4.01
CA ARG A 266 5.80 25.78 -5.07
C ARG A 266 4.39 25.93 -4.48
N PRO A 267 3.47 26.62 -5.19
CA PRO A 267 2.09 26.76 -4.75
C PRO A 267 1.30 25.45 -4.88
N MET A 268 0.22 25.29 -4.14
CA MET A 268 -0.61 24.07 -4.14
C MET A 268 -1.15 23.71 -5.52
N ASP A 269 -1.50 24.69 -6.33
CA ASP A 269 -1.94 24.48 -7.72
C ASP A 269 -0.94 23.67 -8.57
N THR A 270 0.37 23.83 -8.33
CA THR A 270 1.40 23.03 -9.00
C THR A 270 1.28 21.55 -8.62
N PHE A 271 1.05 21.26 -7.35
CA PHE A 271 0.88 19.88 -6.90
C PHE A 271 -0.43 19.27 -7.43
N GLU A 272 -1.53 20.00 -7.34
CA GLU A 272 -2.84 19.54 -7.80
C GLU A 272 -2.89 19.25 -9.31
N THR A 273 -2.21 20.08 -10.11
CA THR A 273 -2.23 20.00 -11.57
C THR A 273 -1.10 19.17 -12.18
N ALA A 274 -0.07 18.81 -11.39
CA ALA A 274 1.07 18.05 -11.87
C ALA A 274 1.50 16.92 -10.91
N ASP A 275 2.13 17.26 -9.77
CA ASP A 275 2.85 16.27 -8.95
C ASP A 275 1.92 15.17 -8.39
N LEU A 276 0.68 15.49 -8.00
CA LEU A 276 -0.27 14.52 -7.46
C LEU A 276 -0.93 13.62 -8.52
N LEU A 277 -0.84 13.95 -9.81
CA LEU A 277 -1.49 13.16 -10.86
C LEU A 277 -0.93 11.74 -10.97
N PRO A 278 0.40 11.52 -11.00
CA PRO A 278 0.95 10.16 -11.02
C PRO A 278 0.60 9.35 -9.78
N PHE A 279 0.57 9.96 -8.58
CA PHE A 279 0.18 9.28 -7.35
C PHE A 279 -1.28 8.85 -7.39
N LYS A 280 -2.21 9.75 -7.77
CA LYS A 280 -3.63 9.41 -7.95
C LYS A 280 -3.81 8.28 -8.95
N ALA A 281 -3.11 8.32 -10.09
CA ALA A 281 -3.15 7.26 -11.09
C ALA A 281 -2.66 5.91 -10.56
N GLY A 282 -1.58 5.90 -9.76
CA GLY A 282 -1.06 4.68 -9.15
C GLY A 282 -1.96 4.14 -8.04
N ILE A 283 -2.59 5.01 -7.24
CA ILE A 283 -3.56 4.65 -6.21
C ILE A 283 -4.80 4.02 -6.85
N GLU A 284 -5.36 4.65 -7.89
CA GLU A 284 -6.47 4.12 -8.67
C GLU A 284 -6.14 2.77 -9.32
N ALA A 285 -4.87 2.56 -9.69
CA ALA A 285 -4.38 1.30 -10.24
C ALA A 285 -4.10 0.22 -9.16
N GLY A 286 -4.34 0.51 -7.88
CA GLY A 286 -4.25 -0.45 -6.78
C GLY A 286 -2.86 -0.56 -6.13
N ALA A 287 -2.02 0.47 -6.18
CA ALA A 287 -0.74 0.47 -5.49
C ALA A 287 -0.93 0.30 -3.97
N PRO A 288 -0.28 -0.69 -3.34
CA PRO A 288 -0.44 -0.96 -1.91
C PRO A 288 0.39 -0.04 -1.01
N PHE A 289 1.42 0.63 -1.54
CA PHE A 289 2.32 1.50 -0.79
C PHE A 289 2.48 2.88 -1.42
N VAL A 290 2.55 3.91 -0.56
CA VAL A 290 3.02 5.24 -0.90
C VAL A 290 4.13 5.63 0.07
N LEU A 291 5.31 5.96 -0.45
CA LEU A 291 6.44 6.46 0.34
C LEU A 291 6.37 7.97 0.42
N VAL A 292 6.31 8.48 1.66
CA VAL A 292 6.23 9.92 1.97
C VAL A 292 7.64 10.45 2.23
N SER A 293 8.02 11.49 1.48
CA SER A 293 9.36 12.10 1.51
C SER A 293 9.60 12.95 2.76
N HIS A 294 10.86 13.39 2.93
CA HIS A 294 11.26 14.30 4.01
C HIS A 294 11.35 15.77 3.58
N ASN A 295 10.76 16.12 2.44
CA ASN A 295 10.68 17.53 2.02
C ASN A 295 9.72 18.30 2.92
N ILE A 296 10.04 19.55 3.25
CA ILE A 296 9.07 20.52 3.77
C ILE A 296 8.36 21.14 2.56
N VAL A 297 7.04 21.01 2.48
CA VAL A 297 6.22 21.56 1.39
C VAL A 297 5.39 22.71 1.93
N ASN A 298 5.88 23.93 1.75
CA ASN A 298 5.34 25.12 2.41
C ASN A 298 3.85 25.36 2.20
N CYS A 299 3.29 25.01 1.05
CA CYS A 299 1.86 25.17 0.78
C CYS A 299 0.97 24.12 1.47
N MET A 300 1.57 23.03 2.00
CA MET A 300 0.87 21.96 2.72
C MET A 300 1.16 22.03 4.23
N ASP A 301 2.44 22.14 4.60
CA ASP A 301 2.92 22.30 5.96
C ASP A 301 4.29 23.03 5.95
N PRO A 302 4.37 24.27 6.43
CA PRO A 302 5.62 25.03 6.41
C PRO A 302 6.59 24.68 7.54
N GLU A 303 6.18 23.85 8.52
CA GLU A 303 6.96 23.58 9.73
C GLU A 303 7.51 22.15 9.77
N LEU A 304 6.75 21.19 9.25
CA LEU A 304 7.09 19.78 9.33
C LEU A 304 7.44 19.18 7.95
N PRO A 305 8.42 18.26 7.90
CA PRO A 305 8.64 17.43 6.73
C PRO A 305 7.38 16.62 6.38
N ALA A 306 7.13 16.37 5.11
CA ALA A 306 5.94 15.67 4.65
C ALA A 306 5.68 14.35 5.40
N SER A 307 6.73 13.55 5.66
CA SER A 307 6.64 12.30 6.43
C SER A 307 6.25 12.48 7.90
N LEU A 308 6.39 13.67 8.45
CA LEU A 308 6.02 14.01 9.84
C LEU A 308 4.80 14.94 9.93
N SER A 309 4.16 15.26 8.79
CA SER A 309 3.06 16.21 8.71
C SER A 309 1.69 15.53 8.63
N PRO A 310 0.81 15.69 9.64
CA PRO A 310 -0.58 15.24 9.55
C PRO A 310 -1.35 15.88 8.38
N ALA A 311 -0.99 17.13 8.00
CA ALA A 311 -1.64 17.84 6.90
C ALA A 311 -1.34 17.16 5.55
N VAL A 312 -0.09 16.73 5.32
CA VAL A 312 0.31 16.00 4.11
C VAL A 312 -0.37 14.62 4.05
N HIS A 313 -0.43 13.90 5.18
CA HIS A 313 -1.12 12.61 5.24
C HIS A 313 -2.63 12.75 5.01
N LYS A 314 -3.23 13.85 5.45
CA LYS A 314 -4.63 14.15 5.15
C LYS A 314 -4.86 14.30 3.64
N ILE A 315 -3.97 15.01 2.92
CA ILE A 315 -4.03 15.11 1.45
C ILE A 315 -3.93 13.74 0.81
N LEU A 316 -2.99 12.90 1.26
CA LEU A 316 -2.82 11.53 0.77
C LEU A 316 -4.11 10.70 0.98
N ARG A 317 -4.69 10.75 2.18
CA ARG A 317 -5.87 9.95 2.52
C ARG A 317 -7.16 10.47 1.90
N GLU A 318 -7.43 11.78 2.04
CA GLU A 318 -8.74 12.35 1.68
C GLU A 318 -8.80 12.83 0.24
N GLU A 319 -7.72 13.44 -0.29
CA GLU A 319 -7.72 14.03 -1.64
C GLU A 319 -7.21 13.07 -2.72
N CYS A 320 -6.25 12.19 -2.35
CA CYS A 320 -5.78 11.14 -3.26
C CYS A 320 -6.53 9.82 -3.06
N GLY A 321 -7.33 9.65 -2.00
CA GLY A 321 -8.14 8.47 -1.74
C GLY A 321 -7.34 7.22 -1.38
N PHE A 322 -6.18 7.37 -0.74
CA PHE A 322 -5.28 6.25 -0.45
C PHE A 322 -5.63 5.53 0.85
N ASP A 323 -6.01 4.25 0.73
CA ASP A 323 -6.32 3.38 1.87
C ASP A 323 -5.22 2.33 2.17
N GLY A 324 -4.16 2.29 1.35
CA GLY A 324 -3.01 1.39 1.53
C GLY A 324 -2.03 1.85 2.61
N ILE A 325 -0.83 1.31 2.58
CA ILE A 325 0.24 1.56 3.55
C ILE A 325 1.01 2.83 3.17
N ALA A 326 0.88 3.89 3.98
CA ALA A 326 1.78 5.03 3.94
C ALA A 326 3.07 4.67 4.69
N ILE A 327 4.21 4.78 4.02
CA ILE A 327 5.52 4.44 4.58
C ILE A 327 6.47 5.64 4.46
N THR A 328 7.31 5.87 5.47
CA THR A 328 8.30 6.95 5.43
C THR A 328 9.47 6.63 4.50
N ASP A 329 10.18 7.64 4.02
CA ASP A 329 11.58 7.46 3.64
C ASP A 329 12.44 7.13 4.88
N ASP A 330 13.74 6.82 4.72
CA ASP A 330 14.58 6.36 5.84
C ASP A 330 14.72 7.46 6.92
N LEU A 331 14.17 7.19 8.12
CA LEU A 331 14.24 8.10 9.26
C LEU A 331 15.69 8.34 9.78
N ALA A 332 16.67 7.61 9.27
CA ALA A 332 18.09 7.89 9.52
C ALA A 332 18.65 9.05 8.69
N MET A 333 17.88 9.61 7.75
CA MET A 333 18.28 10.76 6.95
C MET A 333 18.36 12.04 7.79
N ASP A 334 19.34 12.91 7.44
CA ASP A 334 19.60 14.13 8.21
C ASP A 334 18.44 15.12 8.21
N ALA A 335 17.57 15.08 7.19
CA ALA A 335 16.40 15.93 7.07
C ALA A 335 15.42 15.82 8.24
N VAL A 336 15.30 14.65 8.89
CA VAL A 336 14.34 14.39 9.97
C VAL A 336 14.96 14.25 11.36
N LYS A 337 16.27 14.04 11.46
CA LYS A 337 16.97 13.91 12.77
C LYS A 337 16.79 15.13 13.67
N ALA A 338 16.67 16.32 13.11
CA ALA A 338 16.51 17.57 13.86
C ALA A 338 15.15 17.66 14.58
N TYR A 339 14.14 16.90 14.15
CA TYR A 339 12.80 16.89 14.74
C TYR A 339 12.65 15.90 15.90
N ALA A 340 13.56 14.96 16.03
CA ALA A 340 13.57 13.98 17.13
C ALA A 340 14.28 14.55 18.35
N LYS A 341 13.57 15.20 19.25
CA LYS A 341 14.03 15.38 20.62
C LYS A 341 13.98 13.99 21.27
N ASP A 342 15.13 13.53 21.79
CA ASP A 342 15.25 12.23 22.49
C ASP A 342 15.15 10.97 21.60
N GLY A 343 15.35 11.07 20.28
CA GLY A 343 15.48 9.93 19.38
C GLY A 343 14.18 9.29 18.89
N ALA A 344 13.00 9.80 19.26
CA ALA A 344 11.70 9.17 18.99
C ALA A 344 11.04 9.62 17.68
N VAL A 345 11.80 9.73 16.58
CA VAL A 345 11.25 10.21 15.29
C VAL A 345 10.17 9.27 14.73
N ALA A 346 10.24 7.97 15.00
CA ALA A 346 9.22 7.02 14.60
C ALA A 346 7.86 7.29 15.27
N VAL A 347 7.85 7.76 16.52
CA VAL A 347 6.60 8.18 17.20
C VAL A 347 5.93 9.32 16.44
N LEU A 348 6.70 10.34 16.06
CA LEU A 348 6.18 11.48 15.28
C LEU A 348 5.65 11.04 13.90
N ALA A 349 6.36 10.13 13.24
CA ALA A 349 5.97 9.60 11.94
C ALA A 349 4.63 8.84 12.02
N LEU A 350 4.44 7.98 13.04
CA LEU A 350 3.18 7.25 13.26
C LEU A 350 2.05 8.21 13.66
N GLN A 351 2.32 9.19 14.52
CA GLN A 351 1.34 10.24 14.87
C GLN A 351 0.90 11.07 13.65
N ALA A 352 1.80 11.26 12.67
CA ALA A 352 1.49 11.98 11.44
C ALA A 352 0.56 11.21 10.51
N GLY A 353 0.45 9.88 10.63
CA GLY A 353 -0.42 9.03 9.81
C GLY A 353 0.30 8.05 8.91
N ASN A 354 1.62 7.82 9.09
CA ASN A 354 2.28 6.69 8.46
C ASN A 354 1.84 5.38 9.13
N ASP A 355 1.74 4.32 8.33
CA ASP A 355 1.46 2.97 8.82
C ASP A 355 2.74 2.17 9.05
N MET A 356 3.77 2.46 8.27
CA MET A 356 5.09 1.86 8.44
C MET A 356 6.18 2.92 8.42
N VAL A 357 7.30 2.60 9.06
CA VAL A 357 8.49 3.45 9.06
C VAL A 357 9.69 2.69 8.52
N VAL A 358 10.46 3.33 7.63
CA VAL A 358 11.78 2.84 7.24
C VAL A 358 12.83 3.41 8.19
N THR A 359 13.65 2.57 8.79
CA THR A 359 14.75 3.05 9.65
C THR A 359 15.89 2.06 9.76
N THR A 360 17.08 2.58 9.97
CA THR A 360 18.28 1.81 10.36
C THR A 360 18.36 1.62 11.88
N ASP A 361 17.84 2.59 12.65
CA ASP A 361 17.95 2.63 14.12
C ASP A 361 16.71 2.01 14.84
N TYR A 362 16.19 0.91 14.30
CA TYR A 362 14.99 0.25 14.87
C TYR A 362 15.15 -0.22 16.30
N ARG A 363 16.39 -0.58 16.74
CA ARG A 363 16.64 -1.04 18.11
C ARG A 363 16.40 0.05 19.16
N THR A 364 16.47 1.33 18.77
CA THR A 364 16.08 2.49 19.59
C THR A 364 14.62 2.87 19.36
N GLN A 365 14.19 2.88 18.11
CA GLN A 365 12.87 3.40 17.72
C GLN A 365 11.71 2.50 18.18
N ILE A 366 11.82 1.17 18.05
CA ILE A 366 10.76 0.24 18.49
C ILE A 366 10.47 0.38 19.99
N PRO A 367 11.46 0.32 20.91
CA PRO A 367 11.21 0.58 22.33
C PRO A 367 10.62 1.97 22.61
N ALA A 368 11.02 3.01 21.85
CA ALA A 368 10.47 4.35 22.03
C ALA A 368 8.98 4.43 21.64
N VAL A 369 8.56 3.76 20.57
CA VAL A 369 7.14 3.67 20.16
C VAL A 369 6.34 2.91 21.23
N ILE A 370 6.84 1.77 21.72
CA ILE A 370 6.19 0.98 22.78
C ILE A 370 6.01 1.84 24.04
N ALA A 371 7.07 2.55 24.48
CA ALA A 371 7.01 3.45 25.63
C ALA A 371 5.99 4.57 25.43
N ALA A 372 5.94 5.19 24.23
CA ALA A 372 4.99 6.25 23.93
C ALA A 372 3.53 5.79 24.04
N VAL A 373 3.22 4.55 23.62
CA VAL A 373 1.89 3.95 23.81
C VAL A 373 1.60 3.70 25.28
N GLN A 374 2.54 3.10 26.00
CA GLN A 374 2.38 2.79 27.44
C GLN A 374 2.21 4.06 28.31
N GLU A 375 2.84 5.17 27.91
CA GLU A 375 2.73 6.47 28.56
C GLU A 375 1.48 7.26 28.10
N GLY A 376 0.75 6.79 27.11
CA GLY A 376 -0.44 7.44 26.56
C GLY A 376 -0.13 8.70 25.72
N THR A 377 1.11 8.87 25.24
CA THR A 377 1.51 9.96 24.33
C THR A 377 1.26 9.60 22.87
N LEU A 378 1.14 8.31 22.55
CA LEU A 378 0.68 7.77 21.28
C LEU A 378 -0.52 6.83 21.56
N GLU A 379 -1.66 7.10 20.91
CA GLU A 379 -2.85 6.27 21.07
C GLU A 379 -2.63 4.86 20.51
N GLU A 380 -2.99 3.81 21.27
CA GLU A 380 -2.86 2.41 20.79
C GLU A 380 -3.68 2.16 19.52
N SER A 381 -4.80 2.86 19.33
CA SER A 381 -5.61 2.77 18.10
C SER A 381 -4.85 3.15 16.84
N VAL A 382 -3.86 4.05 16.92
CA VAL A 382 -2.99 4.40 15.78
C VAL A 382 -2.14 3.18 15.37
N ILE A 383 -1.62 2.44 16.37
CA ILE A 383 -0.86 1.21 16.13
C ILE A 383 -1.76 0.11 15.57
N ASP A 384 -2.96 -0.06 16.12
CA ASP A 384 -3.93 -1.07 15.69
C ASP A 384 -4.38 -0.85 14.25
N ASP A 385 -4.74 0.38 13.88
CA ASP A 385 -5.17 0.73 12.53
C ASP A 385 -4.05 0.53 11.50
N ALA A 386 -2.83 0.95 11.84
CA ALA A 386 -1.65 0.78 11.00
C ALA A 386 -1.29 -0.72 10.83
N CYS A 387 -1.27 -1.47 11.95
CA CYS A 387 -0.97 -2.90 11.93
C CYS A 387 -2.02 -3.66 11.10
N LEU A 388 -3.31 -3.34 11.23
CA LEU A 388 -4.36 -3.98 10.46
C LEU A 388 -4.19 -3.73 8.95
N ARG A 389 -3.79 -2.52 8.50
CA ARG A 389 -3.46 -2.26 7.10
C ARG A 389 -2.28 -3.11 6.62
N VAL A 390 -1.23 -3.23 7.44
CA VAL A 390 -0.07 -4.10 7.14
C VAL A 390 -0.50 -5.56 7.03
N LEU A 391 -1.31 -6.06 7.96
CA LEU A 391 -1.83 -7.44 7.94
C LEU A 391 -2.69 -7.70 6.70
N ARG A 392 -3.60 -6.78 6.33
CA ARG A 392 -4.41 -6.89 5.11
C ARG A 392 -3.55 -6.99 3.85
N CYS A 393 -2.53 -6.16 3.74
CA CYS A 393 -1.59 -6.19 2.62
C CYS A 393 -0.82 -7.51 2.57
N LYS A 394 -0.22 -7.94 3.69
CA LYS A 394 0.50 -9.21 3.78
C LYS A 394 -0.39 -10.41 3.46
N ASP A 395 -1.61 -10.43 3.98
CA ASP A 395 -2.54 -11.51 3.71
C ASP A 395 -2.93 -11.61 2.24
N THR A 396 -3.18 -10.46 1.60
CA THR A 396 -3.53 -10.42 0.16
C THR A 396 -2.42 -10.95 -0.73
N PHE A 397 -1.17 -10.57 -0.45
CA PHE A 397 -0.08 -10.74 -1.40
C PHE A 397 0.94 -11.81 -0.99
N LEU A 398 1.09 -12.08 0.29
CA LEU A 398 2.06 -13.04 0.82
C LEU A 398 1.39 -14.31 1.37
N GLY A 399 0.12 -14.18 1.78
CA GLY A 399 -0.63 -15.23 2.46
C GLY A 399 -0.20 -15.36 3.93
N ILE A 400 -1.07 -14.94 4.87
CA ILE A 400 -0.87 -15.23 6.30
C ILE A 400 -1.49 -16.60 6.58
N PRO A 401 -0.74 -17.57 7.14
CA PRO A 401 -1.28 -18.90 7.45
C PRO A 401 -2.51 -18.81 8.37
N GLU A 402 -3.57 -19.58 8.06
CA GLU A 402 -4.81 -19.59 8.86
C GLU A 402 -4.61 -20.06 10.31
N ASN A 403 -3.55 -20.87 10.54
CA ASN A 403 -3.22 -21.43 11.84
C ASN A 403 -2.03 -20.69 12.51
N ASN A 404 -1.89 -19.41 12.28
CA ASN A 404 -0.90 -18.62 13.02
C ASN A 404 -1.38 -18.51 14.48
N PRO A 405 -0.59 -19.03 15.47
CA PRO A 405 -1.03 -19.15 16.87
C PRO A 405 -1.22 -17.79 17.53
#